data_689852637368a62e8d98c43eb884b9c1
#
_entry.id   689852637368a62e8d98c43eb884b9c1
#
_cell.length_a   1.000
_cell.length_b   1.000
_cell.length_c   1.000
_cell.angle_alpha   90.00
_cell.angle_beta   90.00
_cell.angle_gamma   90.00
#
_symmetry.space_group_name_H-M   'P 1'
#
loop_
_entity.id
_entity.type
_entity.pdbx_description
1 polymer ?
#
loop_
_entity_poly.entity_id
_entity_poly.type
_entity_poly.pdbx_seq_one_letter_code
_entity_poly.pdbx_strand_id
1 'polypeptide(L)'
;LLHPIAVAKIVVDEIGLGVKSVVAALLHDVVEDTEYTVEDMERIFGPKIAKMVDGLTKMSGVFNADTSEQAEYFRKVLLTLSDDVRVILIKIADRLHNMRTLGSMPTNKQIKITGETLYLFAPLAYRLGLYAIKSELEDLCMKYRFPVQYAELSEKLKATEEQREAFISKFNAPIIEALKRDHINFEISGRVK
;
A
#
# COMPACT_ATOMS: atom_id res chain seq x y z
N LEU A 1 14.78 8.67 8.51
CA LEU A 1 15.40 7.48 7.88
C LEU A 1 14.60 6.19 8.06
N LEU A 2 13.76 6.02 9.09
CA LEU A 2 12.98 4.77 9.29
C LEU A 2 11.85 4.61 8.26
N HIS A 3 11.18 5.71 7.88
CA HIS A 3 10.06 5.67 6.94
C HIS A 3 10.47 5.16 5.52
N PRO A 4 11.47 5.72 4.84
CA PRO A 4 11.87 5.23 3.52
C PRO A 4 12.32 3.76 3.52
N ILE A 5 12.98 3.31 4.60
CA ILE A 5 13.36 1.90 4.74
C ILE A 5 12.12 1.00 4.87
N ALA A 6 11.13 1.42 5.65
CA ALA A 6 9.88 0.67 5.80
C ALA A 6 9.10 0.60 4.49
N VAL A 7 9.02 1.71 3.73
CA VAL A 7 8.40 1.75 2.40
C VAL A 7 9.14 0.82 1.43
N ALA A 8 10.47 0.87 1.40
CA ALA A 8 11.29 -0.01 0.56
C ALA A 8 11.06 -1.49 0.91
N LYS A 9 10.88 -1.81 2.19
CA LYS A 9 10.57 -3.17 2.65
C LYS A 9 9.20 -3.64 2.14
N ILE A 10 8.15 -2.82 2.22
CA ILE A 10 6.83 -3.12 1.64
C ILE A 10 6.95 -3.36 0.12
N VAL A 11 7.73 -2.53 -0.57
CA VAL A 11 7.98 -2.65 -2.03
C VAL A 11 8.58 -4.01 -2.40
N VAL A 12 9.48 -4.56 -1.56
CA VAL A 12 10.11 -5.88 -1.79
C VAL A 12 9.20 -7.00 -1.33
N ASP A 13 8.82 -6.98 -0.06
CA ASP A 13 8.25 -8.15 0.62
C ASP A 13 6.76 -8.34 0.27
N GLU A 14 6.01 -7.24 0.06
CA GLU A 14 4.56 -7.29 -0.10
C GLU A 14 4.12 -7.03 -1.56
N ILE A 15 4.89 -6.25 -2.34
CA ILE A 15 4.58 -5.96 -3.75
C ILE A 15 5.45 -6.78 -4.72
N GLY A 16 6.66 -7.18 -4.31
CA GLY A 16 7.55 -7.99 -5.12
C GLY A 16 8.31 -7.23 -6.21
N LEU A 17 8.61 -5.93 -6.00
CA LEU A 17 9.33 -5.13 -6.98
C LEU A 17 10.85 -5.29 -6.85
N GLY A 18 11.55 -5.09 -8.00
CA GLY A 18 13.00 -5.24 -8.07
C GLY A 18 13.80 -4.00 -7.64
N VAL A 19 15.12 -4.14 -7.68
CA VAL A 19 16.12 -3.21 -7.13
C VAL A 19 15.88 -1.74 -7.48
N LYS A 20 15.53 -1.40 -8.73
CA LYS A 20 15.31 0.02 -9.12
C LYS A 20 14.15 0.66 -8.37
N SER A 21 13.09 -0.11 -8.11
CA SER A 21 11.95 0.35 -7.34
C SER A 21 12.29 0.52 -5.86
N VAL A 22 13.16 -0.35 -5.34
CA VAL A 22 13.68 -0.24 -3.96
C VAL A 22 14.49 1.05 -3.80
N VAL A 23 15.40 1.33 -4.74
CA VAL A 23 16.18 2.58 -4.71
C VAL A 23 15.27 3.80 -4.83
N ALA A 24 14.28 3.79 -5.75
CA ALA A 24 13.31 4.86 -5.88
C ALA A 24 12.46 5.04 -4.61
N ALA A 25 12.08 3.94 -3.95
CA ALA A 25 11.36 3.98 -2.68
C ALA A 25 12.20 4.57 -1.53
N LEU A 26 13.50 4.31 -1.50
CA LEU A 26 14.41 4.94 -0.53
C LEU A 26 14.60 6.44 -0.78
N LEU A 27 14.43 6.89 -2.02
CA LEU A 27 14.63 8.27 -2.47
C LEU A 27 13.33 9.05 -2.68
N HIS A 28 12.16 8.48 -2.36
CA HIS A 28 10.86 8.99 -2.80
C HIS A 28 10.56 10.42 -2.32
N ASP A 29 11.07 10.82 -1.16
CA ASP A 29 10.88 12.15 -0.58
C ASP A 29 12.13 13.04 -0.68
N VAL A 30 13.26 12.55 -1.24
CA VAL A 30 14.54 13.30 -1.23
C VAL A 30 14.42 14.61 -1.99
N VAL A 31 13.78 14.63 -3.14
CA VAL A 31 13.59 15.86 -3.95
C VAL A 31 12.60 16.84 -3.29
N GLU A 32 11.64 16.33 -2.49
CA GLU A 32 10.65 17.16 -1.80
C GLU A 32 11.22 17.76 -0.50
N ASP A 33 12.03 17.00 0.23
CA ASP A 33 12.45 17.32 1.59
C ASP A 33 13.89 17.88 1.67
N THR A 34 14.63 17.91 0.57
CA THR A 34 16.03 18.34 0.54
C THR A 34 16.34 19.27 -0.63
N GLU A 35 17.58 19.78 -0.69
CA GLU A 35 18.07 20.62 -1.80
C GLU A 35 18.45 19.81 -3.07
N TYR A 36 18.42 18.47 -3.01
CA TYR A 36 18.73 17.65 -4.17
C TYR A 36 17.64 17.74 -5.23
N THR A 37 18.07 17.85 -6.49
CA THR A 37 17.18 17.97 -7.66
C THR A 37 17.04 16.63 -8.39
N VAL A 38 16.10 16.57 -9.34
CA VAL A 38 15.93 15.40 -10.23
C VAL A 38 17.19 15.19 -11.07
N GLU A 39 17.87 16.26 -11.48
CA GLU A 39 19.13 16.20 -12.21
C GLU A 39 20.26 15.57 -11.37
N ASP A 40 20.30 15.86 -10.07
CA ASP A 40 21.23 15.21 -9.15
C ASP A 40 20.92 13.70 -9.04
N MET A 41 19.63 13.32 -8.98
CA MET A 41 19.21 11.92 -8.99
C MET A 41 19.63 11.22 -10.28
N GLU A 42 19.52 11.90 -11.42
CA GLU A 42 19.96 11.35 -12.70
C GLU A 42 21.46 11.14 -12.74
N ARG A 43 22.25 12.12 -12.28
CA ARG A 43 23.71 12.04 -12.23
C ARG A 43 24.21 10.91 -11.34
N ILE A 44 23.57 10.69 -10.18
CA ILE A 44 24.02 9.72 -9.16
C ILE A 44 23.48 8.32 -9.42
N PHE A 45 22.20 8.20 -9.75
CA PHE A 45 21.48 6.92 -9.83
C PHE A 45 21.05 6.54 -11.26
N GLY A 46 21.27 7.43 -12.22
CA GLY A 46 20.93 7.25 -13.63
C GLY A 46 19.47 7.57 -13.97
N PRO A 47 19.18 7.69 -15.30
CA PRO A 47 17.92 8.26 -15.80
C PRO A 47 16.68 7.47 -15.42
N LYS A 48 16.78 6.14 -15.27
CA LYS A 48 15.61 5.32 -14.94
C LYS A 48 15.11 5.54 -13.50
N ILE A 49 16.02 5.71 -12.55
CA ILE A 49 15.69 5.98 -11.15
C ILE A 49 15.24 7.43 -11.01
N ALA A 50 15.94 8.38 -11.64
CA ALA A 50 15.54 9.78 -11.66
C ALA A 50 14.13 9.99 -12.19
N LYS A 51 13.75 9.32 -13.30
CA LYS A 51 12.39 9.36 -13.85
C LYS A 51 11.35 8.82 -12.86
N MET A 52 11.66 7.78 -12.11
CA MET A 52 10.74 7.26 -11.08
C MET A 52 10.59 8.23 -9.92
N VAL A 53 11.68 8.82 -9.43
CA VAL A 53 11.68 9.82 -8.35
C VAL A 53 10.90 11.08 -8.79
N ASP A 54 11.13 11.57 -10.00
CA ASP A 54 10.37 12.70 -10.58
C ASP A 54 8.86 12.40 -10.63
N GLY A 55 8.49 11.18 -11.03
CA GLY A 55 7.09 10.75 -11.01
C GLY A 55 6.48 10.72 -9.61
N LEU A 56 7.25 10.28 -8.60
CA LEU A 56 6.83 10.25 -7.20
C LEU A 56 6.61 11.67 -6.65
N THR A 57 7.54 12.59 -6.91
CA THR A 57 7.45 14.02 -6.51
C THR A 57 6.24 14.71 -7.17
N LYS A 58 6.04 14.53 -8.47
CA LYS A 58 4.88 15.09 -9.20
C LYS A 58 3.54 14.57 -8.64
N MET A 59 3.48 13.31 -8.23
CA MET A 59 2.28 12.75 -7.58
C MET A 59 2.01 13.40 -6.22
N SER A 60 3.03 13.60 -5.39
CA SER A 60 2.88 14.23 -4.07
C SER A 60 2.31 15.65 -4.17
N GLY A 61 2.77 16.45 -5.13
CA GLY A 61 2.24 17.80 -5.37
C GLY A 61 0.75 17.84 -5.69
N VAL A 62 0.21 16.76 -6.27
CA VAL A 62 -1.22 16.66 -6.61
C VAL A 62 -2.08 16.33 -5.39
N PHE A 63 -1.55 15.59 -4.40
CA PHE A 63 -2.28 15.25 -3.17
C PHE A 63 -2.53 16.45 -2.24
N ASN A 64 -1.79 17.53 -2.40
CA ASN A 64 -1.90 18.72 -1.56
C ASN A 64 -2.91 19.76 -2.09
N ALA A 65 -3.51 19.52 -3.26
CA ALA A 65 -4.46 20.45 -3.87
C ALA A 65 -5.90 20.25 -3.33
N ASP A 66 -6.68 21.33 -3.28
CA ASP A 66 -8.04 21.36 -2.70
C ASP A 66 -9.07 20.56 -3.52
N THR A 67 -10.14 20.16 -2.86
CA THR A 67 -11.15 19.16 -3.25
C THR A 67 -11.92 19.37 -4.57
N SER A 68 -11.78 20.50 -5.26
CA SER A 68 -12.35 20.71 -6.60
C SER A 68 -11.58 19.96 -7.71
N GLU A 69 -10.45 19.35 -7.38
CA GLU A 69 -9.48 18.76 -8.31
C GLU A 69 -9.46 17.23 -8.34
N GLN A 70 -10.42 16.54 -7.72
CA GLN A 70 -10.44 15.06 -7.69
C GLN A 70 -10.42 14.44 -9.09
N ALA A 71 -11.11 15.04 -10.08
CA ALA A 71 -11.11 14.56 -11.45
C ALA A 71 -9.74 14.78 -12.14
N GLU A 72 -9.10 15.92 -11.86
CA GLU A 72 -7.77 16.23 -12.39
C GLU A 72 -6.69 15.36 -11.74
N TYR A 73 -6.84 15.11 -10.45
CA TYR A 73 -6.03 14.14 -9.72
C TYR A 73 -6.13 12.73 -10.33
N PHE A 74 -7.35 12.22 -10.54
CA PHE A 74 -7.55 10.91 -11.16
C PHE A 74 -6.94 10.83 -12.55
N ARG A 75 -7.04 11.92 -13.34
CA ARG A 75 -6.39 12.05 -14.63
C ARG A 75 -4.86 11.99 -14.54
N LYS A 76 -4.25 12.69 -13.58
CA LYS A 76 -2.79 12.68 -13.36
C LYS A 76 -2.30 11.31 -12.92
N VAL A 77 -3.04 10.63 -12.03
CA VAL A 77 -2.77 9.23 -11.66
C VAL A 77 -2.81 8.31 -12.88
N LEU A 78 -3.82 8.45 -13.75
CA LEU A 78 -3.94 7.67 -14.98
C LEU A 78 -2.79 7.98 -15.97
N LEU A 79 -2.35 9.22 -16.08
CA LEU A 79 -1.22 9.59 -16.92
C LEU A 79 0.10 9.00 -16.38
N THR A 80 0.28 8.98 -15.06
CA THR A 80 1.44 8.36 -14.42
C THR A 80 1.45 6.83 -14.58
N LEU A 81 0.27 6.20 -14.57
CA LEU A 81 0.12 4.77 -14.90
C LEU A 81 0.59 4.46 -16.33
N SER A 82 0.37 5.39 -17.26
CA SER A 82 0.82 5.26 -18.64
C SER A 82 2.36 5.30 -18.78
N ASP A 83 3.05 6.02 -17.90
CA ASP A 83 4.49 6.21 -17.97
C ASP A 83 5.28 5.10 -17.25
N ASP A 84 5.00 4.86 -15.98
CA ASP A 84 5.65 3.81 -15.18
C ASP A 84 4.77 3.40 -13.99
N VAL A 85 4.13 2.24 -14.08
CA VAL A 85 3.24 1.73 -13.04
C VAL A 85 3.94 1.57 -11.67
N ARG A 86 5.27 1.39 -11.65
CA ARG A 86 6.03 1.24 -10.40
C ARG A 86 5.94 2.47 -9.51
N VAL A 87 5.80 3.66 -10.08
CA VAL A 87 5.60 4.92 -9.33
C VAL A 87 4.35 4.81 -8.45
N ILE A 88 3.25 4.32 -9.00
CA ILE A 88 1.99 4.16 -8.25
C ILE A 88 2.10 3.05 -7.21
N LEU A 89 2.78 1.94 -7.55
CA LEU A 89 3.01 0.85 -6.61
C LEU A 89 3.84 1.31 -5.40
N ILE A 90 4.87 2.15 -5.61
CA ILE A 90 5.64 2.76 -4.52
C ILE A 90 4.78 3.73 -3.71
N LYS A 91 3.93 4.55 -4.34
CA LYS A 91 3.02 5.45 -3.60
C LYS A 91 1.95 4.70 -2.80
N ILE A 92 1.51 3.52 -3.26
CA ILE A 92 0.64 2.64 -2.46
C ILE A 92 1.40 2.09 -1.24
N ALA A 93 2.66 1.70 -1.40
CA ALA A 93 3.51 1.25 -0.30
C ALA A 93 3.75 2.35 0.74
N ASP A 94 4.05 3.57 0.28
CA ASP A 94 4.16 4.77 1.12
C ASP A 94 2.86 5.03 1.90
N ARG A 95 1.71 5.03 1.22
CA ARG A 95 0.40 5.19 1.85
C ARG A 95 0.11 4.10 2.89
N LEU A 96 0.45 2.85 2.60
CA LEU A 96 0.27 1.74 3.54
C LEU A 96 1.09 1.95 4.81
N HIS A 97 2.37 2.33 4.68
CA HIS A 97 3.20 2.64 5.85
C HIS A 97 2.64 3.83 6.64
N ASN A 98 2.21 4.90 5.97
CA ASN A 98 1.59 6.07 6.60
C ASN A 98 0.32 5.67 7.37
N MET A 99 -0.51 4.79 6.83
CA MET A 99 -1.70 4.26 7.50
C MET A 99 -1.36 3.40 8.72
N ARG A 100 -0.33 2.56 8.63
CA ARG A 100 0.16 1.74 9.77
C ARG A 100 0.65 2.60 10.94
N THR A 101 1.18 3.80 10.67
CA THR A 101 1.73 4.73 11.67
C THR A 101 0.81 5.92 11.99
N LEU A 102 -0.40 5.93 11.45
CA LEU A 102 -1.33 7.07 11.51
C LEU A 102 -1.76 7.48 12.93
N GLY A 103 -1.67 6.56 13.90
CA GLY A 103 -2.07 6.80 15.29
C GLY A 103 -1.31 7.93 16.00
N SER A 104 -0.12 8.30 15.54
CA SER A 104 0.67 9.40 16.07
C SER A 104 0.23 10.79 15.56
N MET A 105 -0.68 10.84 14.58
CA MET A 105 -1.09 12.10 13.96
C MET A 105 -2.36 12.68 14.61
N PRO A 106 -2.56 14.02 14.55
CA PRO A 106 -3.79 14.67 14.99
C PRO A 106 -5.03 14.17 14.24
N THR A 107 -6.19 14.14 14.90
CA THR A 107 -7.45 13.58 14.38
C THR A 107 -7.88 14.19 13.04
N ASN A 108 -7.70 15.52 12.85
CA ASN A 108 -8.03 16.18 11.59
C ASN A 108 -7.21 15.62 10.41
N LYS A 109 -5.91 15.36 10.63
CA LYS A 109 -5.06 14.71 9.62
C LYS A 109 -5.47 13.26 9.39
N GLN A 110 -5.82 12.52 10.46
CA GLN A 110 -6.31 11.15 10.33
C GLN A 110 -7.56 11.08 9.44
N ILE A 111 -8.52 11.99 9.63
CA ILE A 111 -9.75 12.05 8.81
C ILE A 111 -9.42 12.29 7.33
N LYS A 112 -8.54 13.24 7.02
CA LYS A 112 -8.13 13.55 5.64
C LYS A 112 -7.45 12.35 5.00
N ILE A 113 -6.42 11.80 5.66
CA ILE A 113 -5.60 10.69 5.13
C ILE A 113 -6.44 9.43 4.93
N THR A 114 -7.34 9.09 5.86
CA THR A 114 -8.25 7.94 5.72
C THR A 114 -9.27 8.15 4.60
N GLY A 115 -9.74 9.39 4.39
CA GLY A 115 -10.62 9.73 3.26
C GLY A 115 -9.92 9.47 1.92
N GLU A 116 -8.75 10.06 1.72
CA GLU A 116 -7.95 9.83 0.51
C GLU A 116 -7.62 8.34 0.31
N THR A 117 -7.29 7.64 1.38
CA THR A 117 -6.97 6.22 1.32
C THR A 117 -8.15 5.40 0.85
N LEU A 118 -9.34 5.63 1.42
CA LEU A 118 -10.55 4.86 1.11
C LEU A 118 -11.06 5.12 -0.32
N TYR A 119 -11.05 6.39 -0.76
CA TYR A 119 -11.64 6.76 -2.05
C TYR A 119 -10.67 6.65 -3.22
N LEU A 120 -9.36 6.56 -2.96
CA LEU A 120 -8.38 6.57 -4.01
C LEU A 120 -7.42 5.39 -3.96
N PHE A 121 -6.66 5.23 -2.85
CA PHE A 121 -5.59 4.22 -2.79
C PHE A 121 -6.12 2.79 -2.70
N ALA A 122 -7.18 2.53 -1.94
CA ALA A 122 -7.77 1.20 -1.84
C ALA A 122 -8.38 0.75 -3.19
N PRO A 123 -9.14 1.57 -3.95
CA PRO A 123 -9.56 1.23 -5.31
C PRO A 123 -8.41 1.04 -6.30
N LEU A 124 -7.32 1.83 -6.19
CA LEU A 124 -6.13 1.64 -7.02
C LEU A 124 -5.43 0.31 -6.72
N ALA A 125 -5.21 0.01 -5.44
CA ALA A 125 -4.63 -1.26 -5.01
C ALA A 125 -5.46 -2.46 -5.52
N TYR A 126 -6.79 -2.35 -5.45
CA TYR A 126 -7.70 -3.36 -6.00
C TYR A 126 -7.49 -3.57 -7.50
N ARG A 127 -7.45 -2.49 -8.29
CA ARG A 127 -7.28 -2.55 -9.76
C ARG A 127 -5.92 -3.09 -10.18
N LEU A 128 -4.90 -2.88 -9.35
CA LEU A 128 -3.54 -3.39 -9.58
C LEU A 128 -3.33 -4.81 -9.02
N GLY A 129 -4.39 -5.46 -8.49
CA GLY A 129 -4.31 -6.84 -7.98
C GLY A 129 -3.70 -6.96 -6.58
N LEU A 130 -3.42 -5.86 -5.89
CA LEU A 130 -2.84 -5.83 -4.55
C LEU A 130 -3.94 -6.03 -3.48
N TYR A 131 -4.62 -7.18 -3.51
CA TYR A 131 -5.79 -7.44 -2.67
C TYR A 131 -5.49 -7.44 -1.17
N ALA A 132 -4.32 -7.92 -0.75
CA ALA A 132 -3.91 -7.91 0.65
C ALA A 132 -3.74 -6.48 1.15
N ILE A 133 -3.00 -5.66 0.41
CA ILE A 133 -2.78 -4.24 0.71
C ILE A 133 -4.10 -3.46 0.70
N LYS A 134 -4.97 -3.70 -0.29
CA LYS A 134 -6.30 -3.09 -0.36
C LYS A 134 -7.11 -3.39 0.91
N SER A 135 -7.15 -4.65 1.34
CA SER A 135 -7.91 -5.05 2.52
C SER A 135 -7.35 -4.41 3.79
N GLU A 136 -6.01 -4.38 3.95
CA GLU A 136 -5.38 -3.73 5.09
C GLU A 136 -5.64 -2.22 5.11
N LEU A 137 -5.58 -1.54 3.96
CA LEU A 137 -5.91 -0.11 3.86
C LEU A 137 -7.35 0.17 4.30
N GLU A 138 -8.32 -0.66 3.90
CA GLU A 138 -9.72 -0.52 4.31
C GLU A 138 -9.90 -0.78 5.81
N ASP A 139 -9.25 -1.82 6.36
CA ASP A 139 -9.30 -2.15 7.78
C ASP A 139 -8.71 -1.02 8.63
N LEU A 140 -7.58 -0.46 8.22
CA LEU A 140 -6.97 0.69 8.87
C LEU A 140 -7.86 1.94 8.77
N CYS A 141 -8.51 2.17 7.64
CA CYS A 141 -9.50 3.25 7.51
C CYS A 141 -10.66 3.07 8.49
N MET A 142 -11.20 1.86 8.61
CA MET A 142 -12.26 1.55 9.57
C MET A 142 -11.81 1.79 11.01
N LYS A 143 -10.61 1.35 11.36
CA LYS A 143 -10.02 1.54 12.70
C LYS A 143 -9.98 3.00 13.13
N TYR A 144 -9.60 3.92 12.23
CA TYR A 144 -9.46 5.34 12.58
C TYR A 144 -10.75 6.14 12.40
N ARG A 145 -11.65 5.74 11.50
CA ARG A 145 -12.92 6.46 11.26
C ARG A 145 -14.04 5.98 12.16
N PHE A 146 -14.03 4.71 12.53
CA PHE A 146 -15.10 4.06 13.28
C PHE A 146 -14.51 3.18 14.41
N PRO A 147 -13.77 3.78 15.38
CA PRO A 147 -13.00 3.02 16.35
C PRO A 147 -13.87 2.13 17.25
N VAL A 148 -15.07 2.55 17.61
CA VAL A 148 -15.99 1.76 18.46
C VAL A 148 -16.46 0.52 17.68
N GLN A 149 -16.95 0.70 16.48
CA GLN A 149 -17.44 -0.39 15.63
C GLN A 149 -16.30 -1.35 15.25
N TYR A 150 -15.09 -0.82 15.02
CA TYR A 150 -13.92 -1.62 14.77
C TYR A 150 -13.56 -2.51 15.97
N ALA A 151 -13.60 -1.97 17.19
CA ALA A 151 -13.35 -2.72 18.42
C ALA A 151 -14.38 -3.85 18.62
N GLU A 152 -15.67 -3.55 18.49
CA GLU A 152 -16.75 -4.55 18.59
C GLU A 152 -16.61 -5.68 17.57
N LEU A 153 -16.29 -5.35 16.32
CA LEU A 153 -16.08 -6.35 15.27
C LEU A 153 -14.82 -7.19 15.53
N SER A 154 -13.75 -6.56 16.00
CA SER A 154 -12.51 -7.25 16.34
C SER A 154 -12.70 -8.26 17.47
N GLU A 155 -13.48 -7.92 18.49
CA GLU A 155 -13.83 -8.85 19.56
C GLU A 155 -14.66 -10.04 19.06
N LYS A 156 -15.69 -9.78 18.24
CA LYS A 156 -16.50 -10.86 17.65
C LYS A 156 -15.69 -11.79 16.75
N LEU A 157 -14.77 -11.24 15.96
CA LEU A 157 -13.89 -12.03 15.11
C LEU A 157 -12.92 -12.90 15.92
N LYS A 158 -12.34 -12.36 17.01
CA LYS A 158 -11.49 -13.11 17.92
C LYS A 158 -12.24 -14.23 18.64
N ALA A 159 -13.46 -13.96 19.12
CA ALA A 159 -14.29 -14.97 19.81
C ALA A 159 -14.62 -16.18 18.92
N THR A 160 -14.62 -16.02 17.60
CA THR A 160 -14.89 -17.12 16.64
C THR A 160 -13.64 -17.65 15.96
N GLU A 161 -12.45 -17.18 16.34
CA GLU A 161 -11.19 -17.49 15.64
C GLU A 161 -10.88 -19.00 15.68
N GLU A 162 -10.93 -19.61 16.86
CA GLU A 162 -10.66 -21.05 17.02
C GLU A 162 -11.63 -21.93 16.20
N GLN A 163 -12.92 -21.59 16.21
CA GLN A 163 -13.93 -22.32 15.43
C GLN A 163 -13.69 -22.20 13.92
N ARG A 164 -13.30 -21.01 13.49
CA ARG A 164 -13.01 -20.70 12.09
C ARG A 164 -11.74 -21.41 11.63
N GLU A 165 -10.67 -21.40 12.44
CA GLU A 165 -9.43 -22.12 12.14
C GLU A 165 -9.65 -23.63 12.07
N ALA A 166 -10.42 -24.19 13.00
CA ALA A 166 -10.78 -25.60 12.98
C ALA A 166 -11.58 -25.95 11.71
N PHE A 167 -12.53 -25.10 11.30
CA PHE A 167 -13.29 -25.29 10.07
C PHE A 167 -12.41 -25.22 8.83
N ILE A 168 -11.55 -24.20 8.72
CA ILE A 168 -10.63 -24.00 7.58
C ILE A 168 -9.65 -25.19 7.50
N SER A 169 -9.10 -25.61 8.63
CA SER A 169 -8.18 -26.76 8.67
C SER A 169 -8.86 -28.05 8.18
N LYS A 170 -10.07 -28.31 8.67
CA LYS A 170 -10.86 -29.47 8.23
C LYS A 170 -11.21 -29.40 6.74
N PHE A 171 -11.58 -28.24 6.24
CA PHE A 171 -11.91 -28.03 4.82
C PHE A 171 -10.69 -28.20 3.92
N ASN A 172 -9.54 -27.69 4.33
CA ASN A 172 -8.31 -27.72 3.54
C ASN A 172 -7.59 -29.09 3.58
N ALA A 173 -7.82 -29.93 4.60
CA ALA A 173 -7.12 -31.19 4.78
C ALA A 173 -7.09 -32.08 3.51
N PRO A 174 -8.21 -32.36 2.85
CA PRO A 174 -8.19 -33.20 1.64
C PRO A 174 -7.48 -32.56 0.46
N ILE A 175 -7.52 -31.23 0.36
CA ILE A 175 -6.83 -30.48 -0.70
C ILE A 175 -5.31 -30.55 -0.48
N ILE A 176 -4.87 -30.33 0.77
CA ILE A 176 -3.47 -30.42 1.17
C ILE A 176 -2.92 -31.83 0.90
N GLU A 177 -3.66 -32.87 1.25
CA GLU A 177 -3.24 -34.23 0.98
C GLU A 177 -3.09 -34.54 -0.52
N ALA A 178 -4.03 -34.08 -1.34
CA ALA A 178 -3.95 -34.24 -2.78
C ALA A 178 -2.73 -33.52 -3.37
N LEU A 179 -2.49 -32.26 -2.99
CA LEU A 179 -1.35 -31.46 -3.47
C LEU A 179 0.00 -32.06 -3.03
N LYS A 180 0.09 -32.55 -1.79
CA LYS A 180 1.29 -33.23 -1.28
C LYS A 180 1.57 -34.55 -2.02
N ARG A 181 0.54 -35.33 -2.27
CA ARG A 181 0.65 -36.59 -3.02
C ARG A 181 1.22 -36.35 -4.44
N ASP A 182 0.79 -35.28 -5.06
CA ASP A 182 1.19 -34.93 -6.42
C ASP A 182 2.47 -34.07 -6.45
N HIS A 183 3.19 -33.90 -5.30
CA HIS A 183 4.42 -33.14 -5.13
C HIS A 183 4.34 -31.68 -5.62
N ILE A 184 3.16 -31.06 -5.51
CA ILE A 184 2.94 -29.66 -5.89
C ILE A 184 3.34 -28.76 -4.72
N ASN A 185 4.21 -27.78 -4.98
CA ASN A 185 4.48 -26.70 -4.04
C ASN A 185 3.29 -25.73 -4.00
N PHE A 186 2.75 -25.48 -2.82
CA PHE A 186 1.59 -24.61 -2.63
C PHE A 186 1.69 -23.79 -1.36
N GLU A 187 1.02 -22.67 -1.36
CA GLU A 187 0.73 -21.85 -0.19
C GLU A 187 -0.79 -21.74 -0.05
N ILE A 188 -1.29 -21.86 1.18
CA ILE A 188 -2.72 -21.68 1.48
C ILE A 188 -2.89 -20.44 2.33
N SER A 189 -3.69 -19.50 1.84
CA SER A 189 -4.09 -18.31 2.58
C SER A 189 -5.61 -18.25 2.68
N GLY A 190 -6.11 -17.81 3.84
CA GLY A 190 -7.53 -17.60 4.08
C GLY A 190 -7.82 -16.15 4.43
N ARG A 191 -8.98 -15.63 3.97
CA ARG A 191 -9.46 -14.29 4.29
C ARG A 191 -10.87 -14.34 4.81
N VAL A 192 -11.14 -13.64 5.91
CA VAL A 192 -12.50 -13.36 6.37
C VAL A 192 -13.15 -12.34 5.44
N LYS A 193 -14.37 -12.64 4.98
CA LYS A 193 -15.19 -11.71 4.20
C LYS A 193 -16.04 -10.86 5.12
#